data_d5794eb05a462b91b70eb9dd432b849d
#
_entry.id   d5794eb05a462b91b70eb9dd432b849d
#
_cell.length_a   1.000
_cell.length_b   1.000
_cell.length_c   1.000
_cell.angle_alpha   90.00
_cell.angle_beta   90.00
_cell.angle_gamma   90.00
#
_symmetry.space_group_name_H-M   'P 1'
#
loop_
_entity.id
_entity.type
_entity.pdbx_description
1 polymer ?
#
loop_
_entity_poly.entity_id
_entity_poly.type
_entity_poly.pdbx_seq_one_letter_code
_entity_poly.pdbx_strand_id
1 'polypeptide(L)'
;MATIPDPHLAMVRPVTPRTPEGCEECLMERSPWVHLRLCLTCGHVGCCDSSPLKHARQHAGSAGHPIVQSFQPGEDWRWCYVHEALV
;
A
#
# COMPACT_ATOMS: atom_id res chain seq x y z
N MET A 1 16.27 -22.57 -7.26
CA MET A 1 16.78 -21.84 -6.09
C MET A 1 15.60 -21.36 -5.26
N ALA A 2 15.60 -21.66 -3.98
CA ALA A 2 14.51 -21.23 -3.11
C ALA A 2 14.63 -19.74 -2.82
N THR A 3 13.53 -19.00 -3.00
CA THR A 3 13.45 -17.60 -2.63
C THR A 3 13.06 -17.54 -1.15
N ILE A 4 13.82 -16.78 -0.36
CA ILE A 4 13.46 -16.56 1.04
C ILE A 4 12.32 -15.56 1.07
N PRO A 5 11.15 -15.91 1.66
CA PRO A 5 10.04 -14.95 1.74
C PRO A 5 10.43 -13.74 2.58
N ASP A 6 9.87 -12.58 2.22
CA ASP A 6 10.04 -11.38 3.02
C ASP A 6 9.42 -11.60 4.40
N PRO A 7 10.18 -11.38 5.50
CA PRO A 7 9.64 -11.59 6.85
C PRO A 7 8.44 -10.69 7.16
N HIS A 8 8.32 -9.55 6.49
CA HIS A 8 7.19 -8.66 6.69
C HIS A 8 5.87 -9.22 6.15
N LEU A 9 5.90 -10.30 5.35
CA LEU A 9 4.68 -10.98 4.93
C LEU A 9 3.89 -11.53 6.11
N ALA A 10 4.53 -11.75 7.26
CA ALA A 10 3.83 -12.14 8.49
C ALA A 10 2.86 -11.06 8.98
N MET A 11 2.99 -9.83 8.49
CA MET A 11 2.09 -8.72 8.84
C MET A 11 0.85 -8.63 7.96
N VAL A 12 0.75 -9.47 6.94
CA VAL A 12 -0.42 -9.50 6.05
C VAL A 12 -1.61 -10.08 6.81
N ARG A 13 -2.77 -9.40 6.71
CA ARG A 13 -4.01 -9.77 7.37
C ARG A 13 -5.15 -9.75 6.35
N PRO A 14 -6.25 -10.45 6.61
CA PRO A 14 -7.47 -10.24 5.81
C PRO A 14 -7.95 -8.81 6.06
N VAL A 15 -7.97 -7.99 5.01
CA VAL A 15 -8.34 -6.58 5.14
C VAL A 15 -9.45 -6.23 4.17
N THR A 16 -10.26 -5.23 4.57
CA THR A 16 -11.23 -4.58 3.71
C THR A 16 -10.73 -3.17 3.42
N PRO A 17 -10.68 -2.72 2.16
CA PRO A 17 -10.28 -1.35 1.87
C PRO A 17 -11.17 -0.35 2.60
N ARG A 18 -10.53 0.57 3.35
CA ARG A 18 -11.28 1.57 4.14
C ARG A 18 -11.91 2.62 3.24
N THR A 19 -11.23 2.97 2.15
CA THR A 19 -11.74 3.93 1.16
C THR A 19 -11.59 3.35 -0.24
N PRO A 20 -12.52 2.45 -0.65
CA PRO A 20 -12.39 1.80 -1.95
C PRO A 20 -12.48 2.79 -3.12
N GLU A 21 -13.02 3.99 -2.91
CA GLU A 21 -13.17 5.02 -3.92
C GLU A 21 -11.89 5.83 -4.18
N GLY A 22 -10.87 5.73 -3.32
CA GLY A 22 -9.65 6.49 -3.55
C GLY A 22 -8.70 6.52 -2.36
N CYS A 23 -7.64 7.31 -2.48
CA CYS A 23 -6.67 7.53 -1.41
C CYS A 23 -7.36 8.22 -0.23
N GLU A 24 -7.27 7.63 0.96
CA GLU A 24 -7.96 8.11 2.15
C GLU A 24 -7.62 9.57 2.44
N GLU A 25 -6.35 9.92 2.46
CA GLU A 25 -5.90 11.29 2.75
C GLU A 25 -6.17 12.24 1.59
N CYS A 26 -5.97 11.79 0.35
CA CYS A 26 -6.25 12.64 -0.81
C CYS A 26 -7.74 13.01 -0.90
N LEU A 27 -8.62 12.09 -0.53
CA LEU A 27 -10.07 12.38 -0.49
C LEU A 27 -10.38 13.46 0.54
N MET A 28 -9.74 13.42 1.70
CA MET A 28 -9.93 14.42 2.76
C MET A 28 -9.33 15.77 2.38
N GLU A 29 -8.13 15.75 1.77
CA GLU A 29 -7.38 16.96 1.42
C GLU A 29 -7.75 17.52 0.06
N ARG A 30 -8.58 16.80 -0.72
CA ARG A 30 -8.94 17.13 -2.10
C ARG A 30 -7.72 17.24 -3.00
N SER A 31 -6.73 16.35 -2.80
CA SER A 31 -5.54 16.30 -3.61
C SER A 31 -5.64 15.20 -4.66
N PRO A 32 -4.94 15.35 -5.79
CA PRO A 32 -4.94 14.33 -6.84
C PRO A 32 -4.03 13.17 -6.48
N TRP A 33 -4.30 12.02 -7.10
CA TRP A 33 -3.41 10.85 -7.03
C TRP A 33 -3.29 10.21 -8.41
N VAL A 34 -2.24 9.39 -8.59
CA VAL A 34 -2.03 8.67 -9.85
C VAL A 34 -2.57 7.25 -9.73
N HIS A 35 -1.98 6.43 -8.85
CA HIS A 35 -2.42 5.08 -8.60
C HIS A 35 -2.63 4.84 -7.11
N LEU A 36 -3.27 3.72 -6.77
CA LEU A 36 -3.61 3.42 -5.39
C LEU A 36 -2.90 2.15 -4.91
N ARG A 37 -2.63 2.11 -3.61
CA ARG A 37 -2.02 0.97 -2.93
C ARG A 37 -2.85 0.62 -1.70
N LEU A 38 -3.09 -0.67 -1.49
CA LEU A 38 -3.84 -1.18 -0.35
C LEU A 38 -2.88 -1.70 0.70
N CYS A 39 -2.95 -1.17 1.91
CA CYS A 39 -2.19 -1.71 3.04
C CYS A 39 -2.76 -3.07 3.43
N LEU A 40 -1.94 -4.11 3.35
CA LEU A 40 -2.39 -5.46 3.65
C LEU A 40 -2.40 -5.78 5.15
N THR A 41 -2.07 -4.82 6.00
CA THR A 41 -2.14 -4.99 7.45
C THR A 41 -3.42 -4.39 8.04
N CYS A 42 -3.88 -3.24 7.53
CA CYS A 42 -5.03 -2.55 8.13
C CYS A 42 -6.11 -2.09 7.14
N GLY A 43 -5.89 -2.21 5.83
CA GLY A 43 -6.89 -1.80 4.84
C GLY A 43 -6.80 -0.34 4.41
N HIS A 44 -5.82 0.42 4.88
CA HIS A 44 -5.59 1.79 4.42
C HIS A 44 -5.37 1.80 2.90
N VAL A 45 -6.03 2.73 2.21
CA VAL A 45 -5.79 2.96 0.78
C VAL A 45 -5.03 4.27 0.64
N GLY A 46 -3.83 4.20 0.07
CA GLY A 46 -2.97 5.36 -0.11
C GLY A 46 -2.52 5.50 -1.55
N CYS A 47 -2.07 6.71 -1.91
CA CYS A 47 -1.59 6.98 -3.25
C CYS A 47 -0.14 6.52 -3.42
N CYS A 48 0.22 6.17 -4.65
CA CYS A 48 1.53 5.60 -4.99
C CYS A 48 2.65 6.64 -4.98
N ASP A 49 3.89 6.17 -5.17
CA ASP A 49 5.07 7.05 -5.19
C ASP A 49 5.12 7.99 -6.38
N SER A 50 4.31 7.74 -7.43
CA SER A 50 4.16 8.68 -8.55
C SER A 50 3.16 9.78 -8.25
N SER A 51 2.42 9.68 -7.16
CA SER A 51 1.47 10.70 -6.73
C SER A 51 2.20 11.83 -5.99
N PRO A 52 1.66 13.05 -6.00
CA PRO A 52 2.35 14.19 -5.35
C PRO A 52 2.62 13.98 -3.87
N LEU A 53 1.70 13.36 -3.13
CA LEU A 53 1.78 13.28 -1.68
C LEU A 53 2.20 11.91 -1.13
N LYS A 54 2.25 10.86 -1.95
CA LYS A 54 2.80 9.54 -1.59
C LYS A 54 2.27 8.99 -0.26
N HIS A 55 0.96 9.02 -0.07
CA HIS A 55 0.34 8.65 1.21
C HIS A 55 0.54 7.17 1.58
N ALA A 56 0.65 6.27 0.59
CA ALA A 56 0.90 4.87 0.89
C ALA A 56 2.27 4.68 1.54
N ARG A 57 3.30 5.35 1.03
CA ARG A 57 4.64 5.30 1.61
C ARG A 57 4.67 5.91 3.01
N GLN A 58 4.00 7.05 3.18
CA GLN A 58 3.92 7.70 4.49
C GLN A 58 3.24 6.80 5.52
N HIS A 59 2.14 6.15 5.14
CA HIS A 59 1.43 5.22 6.01
C HIS A 59 2.32 4.04 6.40
N ALA A 60 3.05 3.47 5.44
CA ALA A 60 3.94 2.35 5.72
C ALA A 60 4.98 2.71 6.77
N GLY A 61 5.54 3.91 6.71
CA GLY A 61 6.54 4.39 7.66
C GLY A 61 5.95 4.74 9.02
N SER A 62 4.85 5.48 9.05
CA SER A 62 4.28 5.98 10.30
C SER A 62 3.54 4.90 11.10
N ALA A 63 2.88 3.98 10.42
CA ALA A 63 2.12 2.91 11.07
C ALA A 63 2.96 1.62 11.26
N GLY A 64 4.10 1.51 10.60
CA GLY A 64 4.89 0.29 10.63
C GLY A 64 4.25 -0.84 9.84
N HIS A 65 3.56 -0.53 8.73
CA HIS A 65 2.87 -1.50 7.89
C HIS A 65 3.51 -1.54 6.51
N PRO A 66 4.60 -2.30 6.30
CA PRO A 66 5.38 -2.19 5.07
C PRO A 66 4.78 -2.88 3.85
N ILE A 67 3.83 -3.78 4.00
CA ILE A 67 3.32 -4.56 2.87
C ILE A 67 2.07 -3.92 2.28
N VAL A 68 2.15 -3.61 0.99
CA VAL A 68 1.00 -3.13 0.22
C VAL A 68 0.76 -4.01 -0.99
N GLN A 69 -0.46 -3.94 -1.52
CA GLN A 69 -0.82 -4.55 -2.80
C GLN A 69 -1.33 -3.46 -3.73
N SER A 70 -1.07 -3.59 -5.01
CA SER A 70 -1.68 -2.68 -5.97
C SER A 70 -3.20 -2.72 -5.83
N PHE A 71 -3.82 -1.53 -5.81
CA PHE A 71 -5.27 -1.40 -5.75
C PHE A 71 -5.82 -0.88 -7.08
N GLN A 72 -5.14 -1.22 -8.17
CA GLN A 72 -5.58 -0.88 -9.52
C GLN A 72 -6.25 -2.10 -10.16
N PRO A 73 -7.29 -1.89 -10.98
CA PRO A 73 -7.95 -3.01 -11.67
C PRO A 73 -6.95 -3.83 -12.49
N GLY A 74 -7.00 -5.15 -12.33
CA GLY A 74 -6.13 -6.07 -13.08
C GLY A 74 -4.73 -6.22 -12.52
N GLU A 75 -4.41 -5.57 -11.42
CA GLU A 75 -3.11 -5.67 -10.75
C GLU A 75 -3.26 -6.31 -9.39
N ASP A 76 -2.37 -7.25 -9.08
CA ASP A 76 -2.41 -7.97 -7.80
C ASP A 76 -1.03 -8.13 -7.17
N TRP A 77 -0.02 -7.44 -7.69
CA TRP A 77 1.33 -7.53 -7.15
C TRP A 77 1.43 -6.88 -5.77
N ARG A 78 2.39 -7.37 -4.97
CA ARG A 78 2.66 -6.88 -3.62
C ARG A 78 4.05 -6.28 -3.55
N TRP A 79 4.20 -5.30 -2.67
CA TRP A 79 5.44 -4.54 -2.48
C TRP A 79 5.75 -4.38 -1.01
N CYS A 80 7.03 -4.54 -0.64
CA CYS A 80 7.51 -4.25 0.71
C CYS A 80 8.29 -2.94 0.69
N TYR A 81 7.82 -1.95 1.43
CA TYR A 81 8.50 -0.64 1.48
C TYR A 81 9.82 -0.68 2.25
N VAL A 82 10.02 -1.64 3.14
CA VAL A 82 11.30 -1.76 3.88
C VAL A 82 12.40 -2.28 2.97
N HIS A 83 12.11 -3.35 2.23
CA HIS A 83 13.10 -3.96 1.35
C HIS A 83 13.08 -3.38 -0.07
N GLU A 84 12.08 -2.54 -0.37
CA GLU A 84 11.89 -1.91 -1.68
C GLU A 84 11.91 -2.96 -2.80
N ALA A 85 11.08 -3.98 -2.63
CA ALA A 85 11.02 -5.13 -3.53
C ALA A 85 9.62 -5.69 -3.63
N LEU A 86 9.33 -6.34 -4.75
CA LEU A 86 8.13 -7.16 -4.91
C LEU A 86 8.22 -8.39 -4.01
N VAL A 87 7.11 -8.78 -3.43
CA VAL A 87 7.07 -9.91 -2.50
C VAL A 87 5.97 -10.93 -2.81
#